data_d5b12fa59e740394a27e0ded113e2daa
#
_entry.id   d5b12fa59e740394a27e0ded113e2daa
#
_cell.length_a   1.000
_cell.length_b   1.000
_cell.length_c   1.000
_cell.angle_alpha   90.00
_cell.angle_beta   90.00
_cell.angle_gamma   90.00
#
_symmetry.space_group_name_H-M   'P 1'
#
loop_
_entity.id
_entity.type
_entity.pdbx_description
1 polymer ?
#
loop_
_entity_poly.entity_id
_entity_poly.type
_entity_poly.pdbx_seq_one_letter_code
_entity_poly.pdbx_strand_id
1 'polypeptide(L)'
;MNVAVVGCGSLGGVIAVRLAGRQGLHLQVLNRNSLIAEAASRQGLRLRVGGRWSTARVPLLPAPSRGPYDAVILAQKANGLERTCRELLPALAPRGFFLTTQNGLAGLELVRAFGPARVVPSCVLWGASMTSPGVYELTASGPFLLQAGEASPLPEARALLSQIFPVRLCPDITAVLWSKLAISASFTALGAISGLRFGQLAASPEGRRMILAIGEEVFRAARAQGVELGELGGGLNARRFLQPAGQGGYPPTRKHLLLRLMGWKHRRTESSMLDSLRRGRPTEIDFLNGLVVRAAEQAGLPAPWNRAVCQLVGEMERGLLQPQESNLIELGRRATAMQAGHAR
;
A
#
# COMPACT_ATOMS: atom_id res chain seq x y z
N MET A 1 20.60 2.83 -18.13
CA MET A 1 20.10 2.12 -16.96
C MET A 1 19.11 1.05 -17.40
N ASN A 2 19.31 -0.21 -17.01
CA ASN A 2 18.40 -1.31 -17.29
C ASN A 2 17.40 -1.45 -16.14
N VAL A 3 16.12 -1.25 -16.42
CA VAL A 3 15.07 -1.24 -15.39
C VAL A 3 14.02 -2.30 -15.71
N ALA A 4 13.66 -3.11 -14.72
CA ALA A 4 12.49 -3.97 -14.79
C ALA A 4 11.37 -3.44 -13.89
N VAL A 5 10.13 -3.50 -14.36
CA VAL A 5 8.93 -3.29 -13.56
C VAL A 5 8.22 -4.63 -13.40
N VAL A 6 8.09 -5.12 -12.18
CA VAL A 6 7.45 -6.40 -11.88
C VAL A 6 5.99 -6.18 -11.51
N GLY A 7 5.11 -6.70 -12.36
CA GLY A 7 3.67 -6.50 -12.24
C GLY A 7 3.19 -5.28 -13.04
N CYS A 8 2.18 -5.51 -13.87
CA CYS A 8 1.54 -4.49 -14.74
C CYS A 8 0.09 -4.21 -14.29
N GLY A 9 -0.14 -4.24 -12.97
CA GLY A 9 -1.38 -3.79 -12.35
C GLY A 9 -1.50 -2.27 -12.35
N SER A 10 -2.38 -1.72 -11.50
CA SER A 10 -2.68 -0.29 -11.46
C SER A 10 -1.44 0.59 -11.32
N LEU A 11 -0.57 0.32 -10.33
CA LEU A 11 0.65 1.11 -10.12
C LEU A 11 1.71 0.81 -11.19
N GLY A 12 1.99 -0.48 -11.45
CA GLY A 12 3.03 -0.89 -12.38
C GLY A 12 2.78 -0.43 -13.81
N GLY A 13 1.54 -0.42 -14.25
CA GLY A 13 1.18 0.11 -15.57
C GLY A 13 1.42 1.61 -15.69
N VAL A 14 1.06 2.40 -14.66
CA VAL A 14 1.38 3.85 -14.65
C VAL A 14 2.88 4.08 -14.66
N ILE A 15 3.64 3.34 -13.83
CA ILE A 15 5.10 3.40 -13.79
C ILE A 15 5.69 3.08 -15.17
N ALA A 16 5.24 1.99 -15.79
CA ALA A 16 5.71 1.57 -17.10
C ALA A 16 5.46 2.64 -18.17
N VAL A 17 4.26 3.23 -18.23
CA VAL A 17 3.94 4.29 -19.20
C VAL A 17 4.78 5.54 -18.96
N ARG A 18 5.05 5.91 -17.71
CA ARG A 18 5.84 7.10 -17.35
C ARG A 18 7.33 6.95 -17.65
N LEU A 19 7.88 5.73 -17.52
CA LEU A 19 9.29 5.44 -17.79
C LEU A 19 9.56 5.14 -19.26
N ALA A 20 8.54 4.74 -20.01
CA ALA A 20 8.70 4.39 -21.41
C ALA A 20 9.26 5.57 -22.23
N GLY A 21 10.25 5.29 -23.06
CA GLY A 21 10.88 6.28 -23.94
C GLY A 21 11.77 7.30 -23.23
N ARG A 22 12.04 7.15 -21.93
CA ARG A 22 13.00 8.01 -21.24
C ARG A 22 14.42 7.74 -21.73
N GLN A 23 15.14 8.80 -22.06
CA GLN A 23 16.50 8.73 -22.59
C GLN A 23 17.44 8.05 -21.58
N GLY A 24 18.29 7.14 -22.07
CA GLY A 24 19.24 6.39 -21.24
C GLY A 24 18.61 5.29 -20.37
N LEU A 25 17.30 4.97 -20.58
CA LEU A 25 16.59 3.96 -19.82
C LEU A 25 16.09 2.83 -20.72
N HIS A 26 16.51 1.59 -20.43
CA HIS A 26 16.02 0.38 -21.09
C HIS A 26 15.01 -0.29 -20.17
N LEU A 27 13.73 -0.18 -20.50
CA LEU A 27 12.62 -0.66 -19.69
C LEU A 27 12.11 -2.01 -20.16
N GLN A 28 11.90 -2.94 -19.23
CA GLN A 28 11.14 -4.17 -19.41
C GLN A 28 10.01 -4.24 -18.37
N VAL A 29 8.88 -4.83 -18.73
CA VAL A 29 7.79 -5.08 -17.78
C VAL A 29 7.62 -6.58 -17.64
N LEU A 30 7.85 -7.10 -16.43
CA LEU A 30 7.66 -8.52 -16.12
C LEU A 30 6.21 -8.72 -15.67
N ASN A 31 5.42 -9.39 -16.52
CA ASN A 31 3.99 -9.55 -16.32
C ASN A 31 3.52 -10.94 -16.74
N ARG A 32 2.89 -11.69 -15.82
CA ARG A 32 2.35 -13.03 -16.07
C ARG A 32 0.88 -13.03 -16.52
N ASN A 33 0.22 -11.87 -16.53
CA ASN A 33 -1.19 -11.76 -16.92
C ASN A 33 -1.29 -11.65 -18.44
N SER A 34 -1.78 -12.72 -19.08
CA SER A 34 -1.92 -12.80 -20.56
C SER A 34 -2.86 -11.74 -21.13
N LEU A 35 -3.96 -11.40 -20.43
CA LEU A 35 -4.90 -10.39 -20.90
C LEU A 35 -4.26 -9.00 -20.99
N ILE A 36 -3.39 -8.65 -20.04
CA ILE A 36 -2.65 -7.39 -20.08
C ILE A 36 -1.60 -7.43 -21.20
N ALA A 37 -0.88 -8.54 -21.36
CA ALA A 37 0.13 -8.70 -22.40
C ALA A 37 -0.50 -8.60 -23.79
N GLU A 38 -1.63 -9.25 -24.00
CA GLU A 38 -2.38 -9.22 -25.25
C GLU A 38 -2.92 -7.81 -25.57
N ALA A 39 -3.53 -7.13 -24.60
CA ALA A 39 -3.99 -5.76 -24.77
C ALA A 39 -2.84 -4.81 -25.08
N ALA A 40 -1.70 -4.95 -24.40
CA ALA A 40 -0.51 -4.13 -24.61
C ALA A 40 0.12 -4.37 -25.99
N SER A 41 0.13 -5.60 -26.50
CA SER A 41 0.65 -5.90 -27.86
C SER A 41 -0.19 -5.25 -28.97
N ARG A 42 -1.52 -5.20 -28.79
CA ARG A 42 -2.46 -4.61 -29.76
C ARG A 42 -2.43 -3.08 -29.75
N GLN A 43 -2.53 -2.45 -28.60
CA GLN A 43 -2.76 -1.01 -28.47
C GLN A 43 -1.73 -0.25 -27.61
N GLY A 44 -0.72 -0.94 -27.08
CA GLY A 44 0.19 -0.40 -26.07
C GLY A 44 -0.46 -0.28 -24.71
N LEU A 45 0.33 0.12 -23.71
CA LEU A 45 -0.19 0.50 -22.39
C LEU A 45 -0.71 1.94 -22.45
N ARG A 46 -1.94 2.17 -22.01
CA ARG A 46 -2.61 3.47 -22.09
C ARG A 46 -2.84 4.05 -20.71
N LEU A 47 -2.50 5.33 -20.54
CA LEU A 47 -2.69 6.05 -19.25
C LEU A 47 -3.52 7.31 -19.48
N ARG A 48 -4.58 7.48 -18.66
CA ARG A 48 -5.38 8.70 -18.59
C ARG A 48 -5.00 9.52 -17.36
N VAL A 49 -4.69 10.80 -17.56
CA VAL A 49 -4.38 11.76 -16.50
C VAL A 49 -5.14 13.06 -16.77
N GLY A 50 -6.08 13.44 -15.92
CA GLY A 50 -6.85 14.67 -16.09
C GLY A 50 -7.52 14.77 -17.47
N GLY A 51 -8.05 13.66 -18.00
CA GLY A 51 -8.69 13.58 -19.31
C GLY A 51 -7.74 13.42 -20.50
N ARG A 52 -6.43 13.61 -20.32
CA ARG A 52 -5.42 13.45 -21.39
C ARG A 52 -4.91 12.01 -21.42
N TRP A 53 -4.74 11.48 -22.64
CA TRP A 53 -4.22 10.15 -22.87
C TRP A 53 -2.74 10.17 -23.25
N SER A 54 -2.01 9.19 -22.73
CA SER A 54 -0.67 8.82 -23.19
C SER A 54 -0.61 7.31 -23.47
N THR A 55 0.17 6.90 -24.43
CA THR A 55 0.33 5.50 -24.82
C THR A 55 1.81 5.16 -24.89
N ALA A 56 2.18 4.00 -24.36
CA ALA A 56 3.54 3.49 -24.38
C ALA A 56 3.57 2.06 -24.94
N ARG A 57 4.53 1.77 -25.81
CA ARG A 57 4.85 0.42 -26.27
C ARG A 57 6.10 -0.03 -25.55
N VAL A 58 5.98 -1.01 -24.67
CA VAL A 58 7.08 -1.58 -23.89
C VAL A 58 7.03 -3.10 -23.95
N PRO A 59 8.16 -3.81 -23.93
CA PRO A 59 8.16 -5.26 -23.88
C PRO A 59 7.51 -5.76 -22.56
N LEU A 60 6.43 -6.54 -22.68
CA LEU A 60 5.83 -7.27 -21.58
C LEU A 60 6.24 -8.73 -21.69
N LEU A 61 6.94 -9.20 -20.68
CA LEU A 61 7.56 -10.53 -20.68
C LEU A 61 7.08 -11.33 -19.45
N PRO A 62 6.84 -12.64 -19.58
CA PRO A 62 6.45 -13.48 -18.46
C PRO A 62 7.61 -13.74 -17.47
N ALA A 63 8.84 -13.63 -17.96
CA ALA A 63 10.08 -13.84 -17.22
C ALA A 63 11.18 -12.88 -17.69
N PRO A 64 12.26 -12.68 -16.94
CA PRO A 64 13.40 -11.87 -17.34
C PRO A 64 14.00 -12.41 -18.66
N SER A 65 14.22 -11.53 -19.63
CA SER A 65 14.87 -11.90 -20.91
C SER A 65 16.22 -11.22 -21.12
N ARG A 66 16.47 -10.15 -20.40
CA ARG A 66 17.71 -9.37 -20.46
C ARG A 66 18.09 -8.95 -19.04
N GLY A 67 19.28 -9.30 -18.63
CA GLY A 67 19.96 -8.79 -17.46
C GLY A 67 21.33 -8.27 -17.85
N PRO A 68 22.10 -7.73 -16.94
CA PRO A 68 21.72 -7.44 -15.55
C PRO A 68 20.85 -6.17 -15.43
N TYR A 69 19.95 -6.15 -14.44
CA TYR A 69 19.12 -4.97 -14.11
C TYR A 69 19.83 -4.09 -13.09
N ASP A 70 19.87 -2.80 -13.36
CA ASP A 70 20.34 -1.80 -12.39
C ASP A 70 19.27 -1.51 -11.32
N ALA A 71 17.99 -1.59 -11.71
CA ALA A 71 16.86 -1.46 -10.77
C ALA A 71 15.70 -2.36 -11.16
N VAL A 72 15.05 -2.95 -10.15
CA VAL A 72 13.80 -3.70 -10.30
C VAL A 72 12.73 -3.03 -9.43
N ILE A 73 11.75 -2.41 -10.08
CA ILE A 73 10.61 -1.80 -9.40
C ILE A 73 9.56 -2.88 -9.16
N LEU A 74 9.34 -3.21 -7.91
CA LEU A 74 8.36 -4.19 -7.48
C LEU A 74 6.99 -3.52 -7.38
N ALA A 75 6.13 -3.71 -8.38
CA ALA A 75 4.78 -3.15 -8.47
C ALA A 75 3.67 -4.22 -8.44
N GLN A 76 4.03 -5.46 -8.15
CA GLN A 76 3.08 -6.52 -7.81
C GLN A 76 2.52 -6.33 -6.40
N LYS A 77 1.46 -7.06 -6.04
CA LYS A 77 1.00 -7.13 -4.66
C LYS A 77 2.05 -7.77 -3.74
N ALA A 78 1.90 -7.58 -2.44
CA ALA A 78 2.84 -8.07 -1.43
C ALA A 78 2.97 -9.61 -1.41
N ASN A 79 1.91 -10.32 -1.82
CA ASN A 79 1.91 -11.78 -1.87
C ASN A 79 3.02 -12.33 -2.78
N GLY A 80 3.90 -13.17 -2.24
CA GLY A 80 5.01 -13.80 -2.96
C GLY A 80 6.15 -12.84 -3.35
N LEU A 81 6.22 -11.66 -2.74
CA LEU A 81 7.21 -10.64 -3.07
C LEU A 81 8.65 -11.10 -2.79
N GLU A 82 8.88 -11.74 -1.64
CA GLU A 82 10.21 -12.28 -1.29
C GLU A 82 10.66 -13.36 -2.28
N ARG A 83 9.77 -14.27 -2.67
CA ARG A 83 10.07 -15.27 -3.68
C ARG A 83 10.46 -14.61 -5.01
N THR A 84 9.72 -13.60 -5.44
CA THR A 84 10.05 -12.83 -6.65
C THR A 84 11.43 -12.19 -6.55
N CYS A 85 11.80 -11.62 -5.40
CA CYS A 85 13.14 -11.06 -5.20
C CYS A 85 14.22 -12.13 -5.26
N ARG A 86 14.02 -13.32 -4.66
CA ARG A 86 14.96 -14.44 -4.76
C ARG A 86 15.15 -14.93 -6.19
N GLU A 87 14.07 -15.04 -6.95
CA GLU A 87 14.08 -15.42 -8.37
C GLU A 87 14.82 -14.40 -9.24
N LEU A 88 14.72 -13.10 -8.92
CA LEU A 88 15.34 -12.02 -9.70
C LEU A 88 16.72 -11.60 -9.21
N LEU A 89 17.14 -12.01 -8.03
CA LEU A 89 18.45 -11.65 -7.46
C LEU A 89 19.63 -11.96 -8.40
N PRO A 90 19.68 -13.12 -9.09
CA PRO A 90 20.75 -13.41 -10.04
C PRO A 90 20.75 -12.52 -11.29
N ALA A 91 19.62 -11.88 -11.59
CA ALA A 91 19.47 -10.96 -12.71
C ALA A 91 19.75 -9.50 -12.35
N LEU A 92 20.09 -9.19 -11.10
CA LEU A 92 20.54 -7.85 -10.71
C LEU A 92 22.01 -7.62 -11.09
N ALA A 93 22.30 -6.38 -11.47
CA ALA A 93 23.68 -5.91 -11.59
C ALA A 93 24.40 -5.96 -10.22
N PRO A 94 25.75 -5.91 -10.18
CA PRO A 94 26.53 -5.93 -8.93
C PRO A 94 26.09 -4.85 -7.93
N ARG A 95 25.62 -3.68 -8.39
CA ARG A 95 25.03 -2.60 -7.58
C ARG A 95 23.53 -2.45 -7.79
N GLY A 96 22.89 -3.41 -8.47
CA GLY A 96 21.45 -3.40 -8.74
C GLY A 96 20.63 -3.56 -7.46
N PHE A 97 19.42 -2.99 -7.46
CA PHE A 97 18.55 -2.96 -6.30
C PHE A 97 17.07 -3.18 -6.65
N PHE A 98 16.32 -3.63 -5.66
CA PHE A 98 14.87 -3.68 -5.67
C PHE A 98 14.29 -2.39 -5.08
N LEU A 99 13.27 -1.84 -5.73
CA LEU A 99 12.52 -0.70 -5.25
C LEU A 99 11.08 -1.14 -5.00
N THR A 100 10.58 -0.94 -3.77
CA THR A 100 9.26 -1.43 -3.38
C THR A 100 8.21 -0.33 -3.48
N THR A 101 6.98 -0.68 -3.89
CA THR A 101 5.84 0.25 -3.99
C THR A 101 4.61 -0.24 -3.25
N GLN A 102 4.73 -1.33 -2.48
CA GLN A 102 3.62 -1.95 -1.76
C GLN A 102 3.12 -1.09 -0.60
N ASN A 103 1.85 -1.27 -0.26
CA ASN A 103 1.30 -0.81 1.00
C ASN A 103 1.79 -1.71 2.15
N GLY A 104 1.68 -1.22 3.39
CA GLY A 104 2.16 -1.94 4.56
C GLY A 104 3.68 -1.86 4.71
N LEU A 105 4.28 -2.88 5.28
CA LEU A 105 5.69 -2.92 5.64
C LEU A 105 6.51 -3.93 4.84
N ALA A 106 5.95 -4.49 3.75
CA ALA A 106 6.63 -5.52 2.95
C ALA A 106 8.02 -5.07 2.46
N GLY A 107 8.21 -3.78 2.16
CA GLY A 107 9.51 -3.22 1.82
C GLY A 107 10.53 -3.33 2.95
N LEU A 108 10.12 -3.14 4.20
CA LEU A 108 10.99 -3.29 5.38
C LEU A 108 11.34 -4.76 5.65
N GLU A 109 10.41 -5.68 5.42
CA GLU A 109 10.66 -7.11 5.49
C GLU A 109 11.71 -7.54 4.47
N LEU A 110 11.63 -7.02 3.24
CA LEU A 110 12.64 -7.26 2.21
C LEU A 110 14.01 -6.66 2.57
N VAL A 111 14.06 -5.49 3.22
CA VAL A 111 15.33 -4.92 3.72
C VAL A 111 15.97 -5.86 4.74
N ARG A 112 15.18 -6.47 5.63
CA ARG A 112 15.69 -7.47 6.59
C ARG A 112 16.23 -8.72 5.89
N ALA A 113 15.57 -9.16 4.81
CA ALA A 113 15.94 -10.38 4.08
C ALA A 113 17.15 -10.20 3.13
N PHE A 114 17.28 -9.03 2.47
CA PHE A 114 18.25 -8.81 1.39
C PHE A 114 19.26 -7.69 1.69
N GLY A 115 19.05 -6.93 2.75
CA GLY A 115 19.91 -5.80 3.16
C GLY A 115 19.55 -4.47 2.48
N PRO A 116 19.93 -3.34 3.12
CA PRO A 116 19.62 -1.98 2.65
C PRO A 116 20.36 -1.60 1.36
N ALA A 117 21.49 -2.25 1.05
CA ALA A 117 22.21 -2.06 -0.20
C ALA A 117 21.48 -2.68 -1.41
N ARG A 118 20.49 -3.55 -1.18
CA ARG A 118 19.76 -4.26 -2.21
C ARG A 118 18.28 -3.89 -2.28
N VAL A 119 17.72 -3.26 -1.26
CA VAL A 119 16.29 -2.93 -1.22
C VAL A 119 16.08 -1.49 -0.77
N VAL A 120 15.33 -0.75 -1.57
CA VAL A 120 14.89 0.62 -1.25
C VAL A 120 13.38 0.60 -1.00
N PRO A 121 12.94 0.72 0.25
CA PRO A 121 11.53 0.94 0.56
C PRO A 121 11.07 2.30 0.07
N SER A 122 9.88 2.37 -0.53
CA SER A 122 9.24 3.65 -0.85
C SER A 122 7.80 3.70 -0.36
N CYS A 123 7.34 4.91 -0.08
CA CYS A 123 5.93 5.15 0.21
C CYS A 123 5.28 5.87 -0.97
N VAL A 124 4.28 5.24 -1.58
CA VAL A 124 3.52 5.79 -2.71
C VAL A 124 2.35 6.61 -2.16
N LEU A 125 2.29 7.91 -2.47
CA LEU A 125 1.20 8.81 -2.07
C LEU A 125 0.31 9.25 -3.24
N TRP A 126 0.41 8.59 -4.38
CA TRP A 126 -0.48 8.73 -5.52
C TRP A 126 -1.33 7.48 -5.70
N GLY A 127 -2.39 7.59 -6.46
CA GLY A 127 -3.31 6.48 -6.69
C GLY A 127 -3.58 6.26 -8.17
N ALA A 128 -3.80 5.01 -8.55
CA ALA A 128 -4.18 4.62 -9.90
C ALA A 128 -5.17 3.47 -9.88
N SER A 129 -5.95 3.34 -10.94
CA SER A 129 -6.80 2.18 -11.22
C SER A 129 -6.50 1.63 -12.61
N MET A 130 -6.69 0.34 -12.78
CA MET A 130 -6.70 -0.32 -14.08
C MET A 130 -8.17 -0.52 -14.47
N THR A 131 -8.67 0.27 -15.42
CA THR A 131 -10.08 0.27 -15.87
C THR A 131 -10.40 -0.90 -16.79
N SER A 132 -9.41 -1.33 -17.58
CA SER A 132 -9.42 -2.56 -18.38
C SER A 132 -7.97 -3.04 -18.58
N PRO A 133 -7.73 -4.27 -19.06
CA PRO A 133 -6.37 -4.75 -19.29
C PRO A 133 -5.54 -3.76 -20.10
N GLY A 134 -4.38 -3.32 -19.58
CA GLY A 134 -3.48 -2.38 -20.23
C GLY A 134 -3.94 -0.91 -20.25
N VAL A 135 -5.09 -0.58 -19.63
CA VAL A 135 -5.65 0.79 -19.57
C VAL A 135 -5.70 1.27 -18.14
N TYR A 136 -5.04 2.36 -17.86
CA TYR A 136 -4.84 2.91 -16.52
C TYR A 136 -5.38 4.32 -16.41
N GLU A 137 -5.80 4.68 -15.20
CA GLU A 137 -6.21 6.04 -14.85
C GLU A 137 -5.54 6.46 -13.55
N LEU A 138 -4.96 7.66 -13.53
CA LEU A 138 -4.45 8.27 -12.31
C LEU A 138 -5.64 8.81 -11.51
N THR A 139 -5.88 8.23 -10.33
CA THR A 139 -7.02 8.58 -9.46
C THR A 139 -6.67 9.62 -8.40
N ALA A 140 -5.40 9.72 -8.05
CA ALA A 140 -4.87 10.71 -7.12
C ALA A 140 -3.42 11.05 -7.47
N SER A 141 -3.07 12.34 -7.44
CA SER A 141 -1.69 12.82 -7.60
C SER A 141 -0.99 12.92 -6.25
N GLY A 142 0.29 12.62 -6.20
CA GLY A 142 1.11 12.72 -5.00
C GLY A 142 2.56 12.32 -5.27
N PRO A 143 3.47 12.53 -4.31
CA PRO A 143 4.86 12.13 -4.43
C PRO A 143 5.09 10.67 -4.07
N PHE A 144 6.31 10.19 -4.37
CA PHE A 144 6.94 9.13 -3.60
C PHE A 144 7.62 9.72 -2.36
N LEU A 145 7.64 8.97 -1.26
CA LEU A 145 8.52 9.28 -0.13
C LEU A 145 9.64 8.24 -0.09
N LEU A 146 10.85 8.71 0.12
CA LEU A 146 12.05 7.89 0.29
C LEU A 146 12.79 8.32 1.56
N GLN A 147 13.56 7.38 2.12
CA GLN A 147 14.54 7.69 3.17
C GLN A 147 15.52 8.75 2.68
N ALA A 148 15.78 9.77 3.51
CA ALA A 148 16.86 10.71 3.27
C ALA A 148 18.22 10.01 3.45
N GLY A 149 19.17 10.26 2.54
CA GLY A 149 20.51 9.69 2.60
C GLY A 149 21.21 9.75 1.25
N GLU A 150 22.53 9.70 1.29
CA GLU A 150 23.41 9.75 0.12
C GLU A 150 24.10 8.39 -0.17
N ALA A 151 23.87 7.38 0.68
CA ALA A 151 24.40 6.04 0.44
C ALA A 151 23.64 5.36 -0.71
N SER A 152 24.38 4.74 -1.63
CA SER A 152 23.79 3.90 -2.69
C SER A 152 22.98 2.75 -2.06
N PRO A 153 21.78 2.44 -2.60
CA PRO A 153 21.21 2.90 -3.87
C PRO A 153 20.18 4.06 -3.76
N LEU A 154 20.17 4.85 -2.69
CA LEU A 154 19.17 5.90 -2.48
C LEU A 154 19.19 7.01 -3.54
N PRO A 155 20.35 7.57 -3.95
CA PRO A 155 20.40 8.59 -5.01
C PRO A 155 19.88 8.04 -6.34
N GLU A 156 20.23 6.82 -6.71
CA GLU A 156 19.81 6.16 -7.95
C GLU A 156 18.29 5.90 -7.94
N ALA A 157 17.76 5.43 -6.81
CA ALA A 157 16.33 5.23 -6.63
C ALA A 157 15.55 6.55 -6.70
N ARG A 158 16.07 7.62 -6.10
CA ARG A 158 15.50 8.97 -6.18
C ARG A 158 15.47 9.48 -7.62
N ALA A 159 16.60 9.37 -8.34
CA ALA A 159 16.68 9.78 -9.74
C ALA A 159 15.69 9.02 -10.63
N LEU A 160 15.56 7.71 -10.43
CA LEU A 160 14.61 6.88 -11.17
C LEU A 160 13.16 7.26 -10.87
N LEU A 161 12.77 7.35 -9.60
CA LEU A 161 11.40 7.68 -9.21
C LEU A 161 10.99 9.10 -9.61
N SER A 162 11.93 10.06 -9.62
CA SER A 162 11.67 11.44 -10.04
C SER A 162 11.26 11.55 -11.50
N GLN A 163 11.56 10.55 -12.34
CA GLN A 163 11.08 10.48 -13.72
C GLN A 163 9.59 10.06 -13.82
N ILE A 164 9.04 9.51 -12.74
CA ILE A 164 7.64 9.03 -12.68
C ILE A 164 6.76 10.08 -12.03
N PHE A 165 7.06 10.45 -10.78
CA PHE A 165 6.39 11.47 -9.96
C PHE A 165 7.39 12.19 -9.05
N PRO A 166 7.02 13.36 -8.47
CA PRO A 166 7.88 14.04 -7.50
C PRO A 166 8.30 13.10 -6.37
N VAL A 167 9.53 13.24 -5.90
CA VAL A 167 10.07 12.51 -4.75
C VAL A 167 10.30 13.49 -3.62
N ARG A 168 9.83 13.13 -2.43
CA ARG A 168 10.13 13.84 -1.18
C ARG A 168 10.95 12.93 -0.29
N LEU A 169 11.97 13.49 0.34
CA LEU A 169 12.78 12.76 1.30
C LEU A 169 12.18 12.89 2.70
N CYS A 170 12.25 11.82 3.47
CA CYS A 170 11.84 11.79 4.87
C CYS A 170 12.99 11.28 5.74
N PRO A 171 13.10 11.74 6.99
CA PRO A 171 14.16 11.31 7.90
C PRO A 171 14.02 9.83 8.30
N ASP A 172 12.80 9.32 8.35
CA ASP A 172 12.50 7.93 8.72
C ASP A 172 11.36 7.37 7.86
N ILE A 173 11.71 6.52 6.91
CA ILE A 173 10.75 5.85 6.04
C ILE A 173 9.91 4.80 6.82
N THR A 174 10.46 4.22 7.88
CA THR A 174 9.76 3.26 8.73
C THR A 174 8.56 3.93 9.41
N ALA A 175 8.79 5.10 10.02
CA ALA A 175 7.73 5.91 10.64
C ALA A 175 6.64 6.29 9.62
N VAL A 176 7.02 6.64 8.41
CA VAL A 176 6.09 6.98 7.31
C VAL A 176 5.25 5.76 6.90
N LEU A 177 5.87 4.62 6.70
CA LEU A 177 5.17 3.39 6.29
C LEU A 177 4.19 2.91 7.37
N TRP A 178 4.57 2.94 8.64
CA TRP A 178 3.68 2.65 9.77
C TRP A 178 2.53 3.66 9.87
N SER A 179 2.81 4.96 9.66
CA SER A 179 1.76 5.98 9.66
C SER A 179 0.75 5.77 8.54
N LYS A 180 1.22 5.41 7.33
CA LYS A 180 0.34 5.07 6.20
C LYS A 180 -0.41 3.76 6.44
N LEU A 181 0.21 2.78 7.13
CA LEU A 181 -0.44 1.52 7.49
C LEU A 181 -1.69 1.76 8.33
N ALA A 182 -1.68 2.73 9.26
CA ALA A 182 -2.85 3.06 10.06
C ALA A 182 -4.06 3.48 9.20
N ILE A 183 -3.83 4.22 8.10
CA ILE A 183 -4.90 4.57 7.14
C ILE A 183 -5.32 3.34 6.35
N SER A 184 -4.37 2.56 5.85
CA SER A 184 -4.67 1.39 5.03
C SER A 184 -5.38 0.30 5.83
N ALA A 185 -4.93 0.00 7.04
CA ALA A 185 -5.54 -1.00 7.91
C ALA A 185 -6.97 -0.62 8.34
N SER A 186 -7.28 0.69 8.45
CA SER A 186 -8.62 1.13 8.81
C SER A 186 -9.52 1.36 7.58
N PHE A 187 -9.25 2.38 6.77
CA PHE A 187 -10.14 2.76 5.67
C PHE A 187 -10.25 1.69 4.58
N THR A 188 -9.12 1.09 4.19
CA THR A 188 -9.14 0.10 3.11
C THR A 188 -9.85 -1.18 3.55
N ALA A 189 -9.60 -1.63 4.78
CA ALA A 189 -10.24 -2.83 5.31
C ALA A 189 -11.73 -2.63 5.58
N LEU A 190 -12.12 -1.52 6.24
CA LEU A 190 -13.53 -1.22 6.49
C LEU A 190 -14.31 -1.02 5.18
N GLY A 191 -13.69 -0.38 4.17
CA GLY A 191 -14.27 -0.24 2.84
C GLY A 191 -14.47 -1.59 2.14
N ALA A 192 -13.57 -2.55 2.34
CA ALA A 192 -13.71 -3.91 1.82
C ALA A 192 -14.84 -4.68 2.51
N ILE A 193 -14.92 -4.59 3.83
CA ILE A 193 -15.93 -5.27 4.65
C ILE A 193 -17.34 -4.74 4.35
N SER A 194 -17.49 -3.42 4.24
CA SER A 194 -18.80 -2.77 4.13
C SER A 194 -19.24 -2.48 2.70
N GLY A 195 -18.34 -2.47 1.72
CA GLY A 195 -18.62 -1.97 0.38
C GLY A 195 -18.71 -0.43 0.29
N LEU A 196 -18.54 0.29 1.40
CA LEU A 196 -18.67 1.74 1.48
C LEU A 196 -17.41 2.46 0.98
N ARG A 197 -17.60 3.67 0.44
CA ARG A 197 -16.51 4.59 0.14
C ARG A 197 -15.95 5.23 1.41
N PHE A 198 -14.72 5.71 1.34
CA PHE A 198 -14.05 6.35 2.49
C PHE A 198 -14.83 7.53 3.07
N GLY A 199 -15.49 8.32 2.21
CA GLY A 199 -16.34 9.41 2.69
C GLY A 199 -17.56 8.96 3.47
N GLN A 200 -18.20 7.86 3.08
CA GLN A 200 -19.35 7.30 3.77
C GLN A 200 -18.94 6.74 5.15
N LEU A 201 -17.83 6.00 5.21
CA LEU A 201 -17.25 5.54 6.48
C LEU A 201 -16.96 6.70 7.44
N ALA A 202 -16.31 7.76 6.95
CA ALA A 202 -15.97 8.91 7.76
C ALA A 202 -17.18 9.80 8.14
N ALA A 203 -18.26 9.74 7.38
CA ALA A 203 -19.53 10.43 7.70
C ALA A 203 -20.25 9.76 8.88
N SER A 204 -20.22 8.44 8.97
CA SER A 204 -20.82 7.65 10.04
C SER A 204 -20.09 7.83 11.37
N PRO A 205 -20.76 8.12 12.52
CA PRO A 205 -20.15 8.10 13.83
C PRO A 205 -19.50 6.76 14.18
N GLU A 206 -20.15 5.68 13.81
CA GLU A 206 -19.68 4.31 14.04
C GLU A 206 -18.45 3.98 13.20
N GLY A 207 -18.48 4.31 11.88
CA GLY A 207 -17.31 4.16 11.02
C GLY A 207 -16.09 4.91 11.56
N ARG A 208 -16.26 6.14 12.07
CA ARG A 208 -15.16 6.89 12.69
C ARG A 208 -14.62 6.22 13.96
N ARG A 209 -15.50 5.66 14.81
CA ARG A 209 -15.07 4.91 16.01
C ARG A 209 -14.22 3.70 15.62
N MET A 210 -14.65 2.92 14.63
CA MET A 210 -13.92 1.76 14.13
C MET A 210 -12.57 2.15 13.50
N ILE A 211 -12.53 3.22 12.69
CA ILE A 211 -11.29 3.76 12.10
C ILE A 211 -10.29 4.10 13.20
N LEU A 212 -10.74 4.77 14.28
CA LEU A 212 -9.87 5.13 15.39
C LEU A 212 -9.42 3.90 16.19
N ALA A 213 -10.31 2.95 16.49
CA ALA A 213 -9.98 1.75 17.24
C ALA A 213 -8.93 0.89 16.51
N ILE A 214 -9.11 0.66 15.21
CA ILE A 214 -8.14 -0.06 14.36
C ILE A 214 -6.81 0.71 14.33
N GLY A 215 -6.85 2.02 14.12
CA GLY A 215 -5.65 2.87 14.04
C GLY A 215 -4.89 2.97 15.38
N GLU A 216 -5.59 2.95 16.53
CA GLU A 216 -4.95 2.92 17.85
C GLU A 216 -4.20 1.61 18.11
N GLU A 217 -4.67 0.48 17.59
CA GLU A 217 -3.93 -0.78 17.65
C GLU A 217 -2.66 -0.72 16.79
N VAL A 218 -2.74 -0.13 15.58
CA VAL A 218 -1.55 0.12 14.75
C VAL A 218 -0.54 1.01 15.48
N PHE A 219 -1.00 2.09 16.12
CA PHE A 219 -0.15 2.97 16.92
C PHE A 219 0.56 2.23 18.04
N ARG A 220 -0.17 1.41 18.81
CA ARG A 220 0.40 0.61 19.92
C ARG A 220 1.42 -0.40 19.41
N ALA A 221 1.10 -1.11 18.32
CA ALA A 221 2.01 -2.07 17.70
C ALA A 221 3.29 -1.40 17.19
N ALA A 222 3.19 -0.25 16.49
CA ALA A 222 4.34 0.53 16.05
C ALA A 222 5.25 0.97 17.21
N ARG A 223 4.64 1.53 18.26
CA ARG A 223 5.37 1.99 19.44
C ARG A 223 6.10 0.85 20.15
N ALA A 224 5.49 -0.32 20.25
CA ALA A 224 6.12 -1.51 20.80
C ALA A 224 7.32 -2.01 19.98
N GLN A 225 7.36 -1.70 18.69
CA GLN A 225 8.52 -1.93 17.83
C GLN A 225 9.55 -0.78 17.84
N GLY A 226 9.41 0.19 18.76
CA GLY A 226 10.29 1.36 18.86
C GLY A 226 10.06 2.41 17.78
N VAL A 227 8.94 2.35 17.03
CA VAL A 227 8.65 3.27 15.92
C VAL A 227 7.73 4.39 16.39
N GLU A 228 8.17 5.62 16.25
CA GLU A 228 7.34 6.80 16.45
C GLU A 228 6.66 7.20 15.14
N LEU A 229 5.32 7.21 15.13
CA LEU A 229 4.56 7.59 13.95
C LEU A 229 4.84 9.05 13.56
N GLY A 230 5.10 9.26 12.27
CA GLY A 230 5.38 10.56 11.69
C GLY A 230 4.12 11.30 11.22
N GLU A 231 4.32 12.24 10.31
CA GLU A 231 3.22 12.95 9.65
C GLU A 231 2.53 12.06 8.61
N LEU A 232 1.21 12.06 8.64
CA LEU A 232 0.38 11.60 7.53
C LEU A 232 0.32 12.71 6.45
N GLY A 233 0.22 12.32 5.20
CA GLY A 233 0.13 13.29 4.10
C GLY A 233 -0.90 14.40 4.38
N GLY A 234 -0.50 15.66 4.18
CA GLY A 234 -1.34 16.83 4.45
C GLY A 234 -1.13 17.48 5.82
N GLY A 235 -0.02 17.17 6.52
CA GLY A 235 0.34 17.83 7.78
C GLY A 235 -0.35 17.27 9.03
N LEU A 236 -1.06 16.13 8.90
CA LEU A 236 -1.66 15.48 10.04
C LEU A 236 -0.60 14.67 10.80
N ASN A 237 -0.35 15.06 12.05
CA ASN A 237 0.52 14.30 12.95
C ASN A 237 -0.17 12.99 13.37
N ALA A 238 0.25 11.86 12.80
CA ALA A 238 -0.34 10.54 13.05
C ALA A 238 -0.22 10.12 14.51
N ARG A 239 0.90 10.42 15.17
CA ARG A 239 1.10 10.14 16.58
C ARG A 239 -0.01 10.79 17.41
N ARG A 240 -0.17 12.13 17.36
CA ARG A 240 -1.18 12.84 18.15
C ARG A 240 -2.61 12.47 17.75
N PHE A 241 -2.82 12.09 16.50
CA PHE A 241 -4.13 11.69 16.00
C PHE A 241 -4.57 10.32 16.55
N LEU A 242 -3.67 9.34 16.61
CA LEU A 242 -3.96 7.97 17.04
C LEU A 242 -3.73 7.74 18.54
N GLN A 243 -2.83 8.50 19.17
CA GLN A 243 -2.53 8.39 20.59
C GLN A 243 -3.77 8.72 21.43
N PRO A 244 -4.03 7.99 22.55
CA PRO A 244 -5.11 8.33 23.48
C PRO A 244 -5.01 9.77 24.00
N ALA A 245 -6.15 10.45 24.19
CA ALA A 245 -6.19 11.85 24.60
C ALA A 245 -5.48 12.09 25.96
N GLY A 246 -5.68 11.20 26.94
CA GLY A 246 -5.01 11.24 28.24
C GLY A 246 -3.49 11.04 28.21
N GLN A 247 -2.92 10.66 27.05
CA GLN A 247 -1.48 10.45 26.84
C GLN A 247 -0.87 11.49 25.87
N GLY A 248 -1.52 12.65 25.65
CA GLY A 248 -1.04 13.70 24.74
C GLY A 248 -1.59 13.64 23.32
N GLY A 249 -2.54 12.75 23.06
CA GLY A 249 -3.29 12.70 21.80
C GLY A 249 -4.31 13.84 21.67
N TYR A 250 -4.86 14.01 20.46
CA TYR A 250 -5.97 14.94 20.27
C TYR A 250 -7.23 14.49 21.02
N PRO A 251 -8.06 15.45 21.53
CA PRO A 251 -9.35 15.10 22.12
C PRO A 251 -10.27 14.40 21.08
N PRO A 252 -11.20 13.54 21.53
CA PRO A 252 -12.06 12.77 20.65
C PRO A 252 -12.82 13.64 19.64
N THR A 253 -13.35 14.77 20.06
CA THR A 253 -14.06 15.73 19.20
C THR A 253 -13.21 16.19 18.01
N ARG A 254 -11.93 16.53 18.26
CA ARG A 254 -10.98 16.93 17.22
C ARG A 254 -10.64 15.76 16.29
N LYS A 255 -10.45 14.55 16.82
CA LYS A 255 -10.21 13.34 15.98
C LYS A 255 -11.39 13.10 15.02
N HIS A 256 -12.62 13.14 15.54
CA HIS A 256 -13.83 12.96 14.73
C HIS A 256 -14.01 14.06 13.67
N LEU A 257 -13.69 15.31 14.00
CA LEU A 257 -13.72 16.40 13.01
C LEU A 257 -12.69 16.20 11.90
N LEU A 258 -11.45 15.85 12.26
CA LEU A 258 -10.39 15.56 11.28
C LEU A 258 -10.78 14.40 10.36
N LEU A 259 -11.37 13.32 10.88
CA LEU A 259 -11.87 12.22 10.06
C LEU A 259 -12.96 12.65 9.09
N ARG A 260 -13.91 13.52 9.51
CA ARG A 260 -14.93 14.07 8.60
C ARG A 260 -14.31 14.88 7.46
N LEU A 261 -13.33 15.73 7.76
CA LEU A 261 -12.60 16.52 6.75
C LEU A 261 -11.80 15.62 5.79
N MET A 262 -11.10 14.61 6.30
CA MET A 262 -10.42 13.60 5.49
C MET A 262 -11.40 12.84 4.59
N GLY A 263 -12.53 12.40 5.16
CA GLY A 263 -13.58 11.70 4.43
C GLY A 263 -14.20 12.56 3.32
N TRP A 264 -14.42 13.85 3.57
CA TRP A 264 -14.90 14.77 2.55
C TRP A 264 -13.91 14.92 1.39
N LYS A 265 -12.61 15.07 1.70
CA LYS A 265 -11.54 15.13 0.69
C LYS A 265 -11.47 13.86 -0.14
N HIS A 266 -11.65 12.70 0.48
CA HIS A 266 -11.57 11.38 -0.15
C HIS A 266 -12.96 10.73 -0.37
N ARG A 267 -14.04 11.54 -0.51
CA ARG A 267 -15.43 11.06 -0.55
C ARG A 267 -15.73 10.07 -1.67
N ARG A 268 -14.96 10.10 -2.76
CA ARG A 268 -15.12 9.21 -3.92
C ARG A 268 -14.15 8.03 -3.92
N THR A 269 -13.22 7.99 -2.96
CA THR A 269 -12.20 6.92 -2.91
C THR A 269 -12.85 5.60 -2.51
N GLU A 270 -12.61 4.59 -3.30
CA GLU A 270 -13.01 3.20 -3.01
C GLU A 270 -11.81 2.40 -2.48
N SER A 271 -12.12 1.31 -1.78
CA SER A 271 -11.10 0.40 -1.25
C SER A 271 -10.45 -0.42 -2.37
N SER A 272 -9.13 -0.41 -2.43
CA SER A 272 -8.36 -1.30 -3.32
C SER A 272 -8.51 -2.78 -2.94
N MET A 273 -8.78 -3.05 -1.68
CA MET A 273 -9.06 -4.40 -1.18
C MET A 273 -10.45 -4.88 -1.66
N LEU A 274 -11.44 -3.99 -1.68
CA LEU A 274 -12.76 -4.26 -2.26
C LEU A 274 -12.67 -4.61 -3.75
N ASP A 275 -11.86 -3.87 -4.52
CA ASP A 275 -11.60 -4.18 -5.93
C ASP A 275 -10.98 -5.58 -6.10
N SER A 276 -10.10 -6.00 -5.16
CA SER A 276 -9.55 -7.35 -5.18
C SER A 276 -10.61 -8.42 -4.93
N LEU A 277 -11.46 -8.24 -3.91
CA LEU A 277 -12.56 -9.17 -3.59
C LEU A 277 -13.54 -9.28 -4.77
N ARG A 278 -13.96 -8.17 -5.36
CA ARG A 278 -14.86 -8.16 -6.53
C ARG A 278 -14.30 -8.89 -7.75
N ARG A 279 -12.97 -8.94 -7.87
CA ARG A 279 -12.27 -9.66 -8.96
C ARG A 279 -11.89 -11.09 -8.59
N GLY A 280 -12.32 -11.59 -7.44
CA GLY A 280 -11.95 -12.93 -6.95
C GLY A 280 -10.42 -13.10 -6.77
N ARG A 281 -9.70 -12.03 -6.43
CA ARG A 281 -8.26 -12.05 -6.23
C ARG A 281 -7.91 -11.96 -4.76
N PRO A 282 -6.84 -12.62 -4.30
CA PRO A 282 -6.36 -12.46 -2.93
C PRO A 282 -6.14 -10.99 -2.59
N THR A 283 -6.54 -10.62 -1.38
CA THR A 283 -6.30 -9.27 -0.84
C THR A 283 -4.88 -9.15 -0.28
N GLU A 284 -4.56 -8.00 0.29
CA GLU A 284 -3.31 -7.77 1.04
C GLU A 284 -3.57 -7.75 2.56
N ILE A 285 -4.65 -8.39 3.03
CA ILE A 285 -5.06 -8.33 4.44
C ILE A 285 -3.95 -8.78 5.40
N ASP A 286 -3.22 -9.84 5.05
CA ASP A 286 -2.14 -10.38 5.89
C ASP A 286 -0.93 -9.43 5.99
N PHE A 287 -0.72 -8.58 4.98
CA PHE A 287 0.34 -7.58 4.92
C PHE A 287 -0.07 -6.21 5.47
N LEU A 288 -1.35 -6.05 5.83
CA LEU A 288 -1.91 -4.87 6.47
C LEU A 288 -2.33 -5.20 7.92
N ASN A 289 -3.57 -5.58 8.12
CA ASN A 289 -4.11 -5.87 9.45
C ASN A 289 -3.45 -7.11 10.09
N GLY A 290 -3.17 -8.15 9.31
CA GLY A 290 -2.46 -9.34 9.79
C GLY A 290 -1.05 -9.02 10.30
N LEU A 291 -0.34 -8.10 9.66
CA LEU A 291 0.94 -7.61 10.15
C LEU A 291 0.81 -6.90 11.50
N VAL A 292 -0.23 -6.06 11.68
CA VAL A 292 -0.51 -5.39 12.95
C VAL A 292 -0.79 -6.41 14.05
N VAL A 293 -1.57 -7.45 13.75
CA VAL A 293 -1.86 -8.54 14.69
C VAL A 293 -0.57 -9.23 15.12
N ARG A 294 0.29 -9.63 14.17
CA ARG A 294 1.58 -10.28 14.49
C ARG A 294 2.51 -9.39 15.31
N ALA A 295 2.61 -8.10 14.95
CA ALA A 295 3.45 -7.16 15.68
C ALA A 295 2.94 -6.92 17.12
N ALA A 296 1.63 -6.87 17.31
CA ALA A 296 1.02 -6.76 18.62
C ALA A 296 1.24 -8.03 19.47
N GLU A 297 1.05 -9.22 18.88
CA GLU A 297 1.31 -10.52 19.54
C GLU A 297 2.76 -10.64 20.03
N GLN A 298 3.73 -10.29 19.18
CA GLN A 298 5.15 -10.28 19.55
C GLN A 298 5.47 -9.36 20.73
N ALA A 299 4.64 -8.32 20.93
CA ALA A 299 4.77 -7.37 22.03
C ALA A 299 3.85 -7.68 23.24
N GLY A 300 3.10 -8.79 23.21
CA GLY A 300 2.12 -9.11 24.26
C GLY A 300 0.93 -8.14 24.31
N LEU A 301 0.63 -7.44 23.22
CA LEU A 301 -0.45 -6.46 23.15
C LEU A 301 -1.70 -7.03 22.46
N PRO A 302 -2.91 -6.68 22.94
CA PRO A 302 -4.14 -7.05 22.26
C PRO A 302 -4.35 -6.23 20.98
N ALA A 303 -4.83 -6.91 19.92
CA ALA A 303 -5.24 -6.28 18.66
C ALA A 303 -6.58 -6.85 18.16
N PRO A 304 -7.65 -6.79 18.97
CA PRO A 304 -8.93 -7.44 18.67
C PRO A 304 -9.60 -6.88 17.40
N TRP A 305 -9.52 -5.58 17.15
CA TRP A 305 -10.11 -4.97 15.96
C TRP A 305 -9.40 -5.41 14.67
N ASN A 306 -8.08 -5.36 14.63
CA ASN A 306 -7.33 -5.84 13.46
C ASN A 306 -7.51 -7.34 13.25
N ARG A 307 -7.60 -8.13 14.33
CA ARG A 307 -7.87 -9.58 14.23
C ARG A 307 -9.27 -9.87 13.68
N ALA A 308 -10.31 -9.17 14.17
CA ALA A 308 -11.67 -9.30 13.66
C ALA A 308 -11.78 -8.90 12.17
N VAL A 309 -11.06 -7.85 11.77
CA VAL A 309 -10.93 -7.45 10.35
C VAL A 309 -10.32 -8.59 9.52
N CYS A 310 -9.22 -9.20 9.97
CA CYS A 310 -8.60 -10.32 9.25
C CYS A 310 -9.55 -11.51 9.08
N GLN A 311 -10.33 -11.83 10.11
CA GLN A 311 -11.30 -12.91 10.04
C GLN A 311 -12.40 -12.64 9.01
N LEU A 312 -13.02 -11.46 9.03
CA LEU A 312 -14.09 -11.09 8.11
C LEU A 312 -13.60 -11.04 6.66
N VAL A 313 -12.45 -10.41 6.41
CA VAL A 313 -11.88 -10.36 5.05
C VAL A 313 -11.49 -11.76 4.57
N GLY A 314 -10.92 -12.61 5.44
CA GLY A 314 -10.63 -13.99 5.11
C GLY A 314 -11.89 -14.84 4.78
N GLU A 315 -13.02 -14.57 5.45
CA GLU A 315 -14.32 -15.18 5.10
C GLU A 315 -14.80 -14.71 3.73
N MET A 316 -14.61 -13.41 3.41
CA MET A 316 -14.95 -12.87 2.09
C MET A 316 -14.09 -13.44 0.97
N GLU A 317 -12.80 -13.64 1.20
CA GLU A 317 -11.89 -14.27 0.24
C GLU A 317 -12.27 -15.72 -0.08
N ARG A 318 -12.86 -16.44 0.90
CA ARG A 318 -13.39 -17.79 0.73
C ARG A 318 -14.82 -17.81 0.16
N GLY A 319 -15.42 -16.64 -0.12
CA GLY A 319 -16.78 -16.53 -0.62
C GLY A 319 -17.89 -16.83 0.40
N LEU A 320 -17.54 -16.95 1.69
CA LEU A 320 -18.49 -17.20 2.78
C LEU A 320 -19.29 -15.97 3.19
N LEU A 321 -18.78 -14.77 2.87
CA LEU A 321 -19.38 -13.50 3.19
C LEU A 321 -19.23 -12.52 2.02
N GLN A 322 -20.25 -11.70 1.79
CA GLN A 322 -20.22 -10.64 0.78
C GLN A 322 -20.02 -9.27 1.43
N PRO A 323 -19.31 -8.32 0.76
CA PRO A 323 -19.17 -6.95 1.24
C PRO A 323 -20.53 -6.27 1.39
N GLN A 324 -20.90 -5.86 2.62
CA GLN A 324 -22.13 -5.13 2.93
C GLN A 324 -22.02 -4.34 4.21
N GLU A 325 -22.78 -3.23 4.34
CA GLU A 325 -22.69 -2.31 5.48
C GLU A 325 -22.96 -2.98 6.83
N SER A 326 -23.90 -3.93 6.87
CA SER A 326 -24.24 -4.69 8.09
C SER A 326 -23.07 -5.49 8.67
N ASN A 327 -22.03 -5.80 7.88
CA ASN A 327 -20.84 -6.46 8.38
C ASN A 327 -20.04 -5.60 9.37
N LEU A 328 -20.26 -4.27 9.40
CA LEU A 328 -19.67 -3.39 10.42
C LEU A 328 -20.19 -3.72 11.82
N ILE A 329 -21.47 -4.11 11.94
CA ILE A 329 -22.06 -4.55 13.21
C ILE A 329 -21.37 -5.82 13.69
N GLU A 330 -21.20 -6.79 12.79
CA GLU A 330 -20.53 -8.06 13.11
C GLU A 330 -19.04 -7.84 13.46
N LEU A 331 -18.36 -6.92 12.78
CA LEU A 331 -16.99 -6.51 13.13
C LEU A 331 -16.92 -6.00 14.57
N GLY A 332 -17.83 -5.08 14.94
CA GLY A 332 -17.91 -4.54 16.30
C GLY A 332 -18.16 -5.62 17.35
N ARG A 333 -19.08 -6.54 17.08
CA ARG A 333 -19.40 -7.67 17.97
C ARG A 333 -18.18 -8.57 18.20
N ARG A 334 -17.47 -8.98 17.13
CA ARG A 334 -16.27 -9.83 17.24
C ARG A 334 -15.15 -9.14 18.00
N ALA A 335 -14.86 -7.89 17.66
CA ALA A 335 -13.81 -7.13 18.34
C ALA A 335 -14.08 -6.99 19.84
N THR A 336 -15.32 -6.66 20.22
CA THR A 336 -15.72 -6.52 21.65
C THR A 336 -15.63 -7.85 22.39
N ALA A 337 -16.06 -8.97 21.78
CA ALA A 337 -15.96 -10.29 22.40
C ALA A 337 -14.49 -10.69 22.65
N MET A 338 -13.57 -10.39 21.71
CA MET A 338 -12.15 -10.64 21.90
C MET A 338 -11.52 -9.75 22.97
N GLN A 339 -11.98 -8.48 23.12
CA GLN A 339 -11.52 -7.59 24.20
C GLN A 339 -11.89 -8.15 25.57
N ALA A 340 -13.12 -8.63 25.74
CA ALA A 340 -13.59 -9.22 26.99
C ALA A 340 -12.82 -10.50 27.38
N GLY A 341 -12.39 -11.29 26.39
CA GLY A 341 -11.58 -12.50 26.61
C GLY A 341 -10.13 -12.23 27.04
N HIS A 342 -9.56 -11.08 26.71
CA HIS A 342 -8.22 -10.69 27.13
C HIS A 342 -8.17 -9.99 28.51
N ALA A 343 -9.31 -9.56 29.03
CA ALA A 343 -9.41 -8.90 30.33
C ALA A 343 -9.64 -9.90 31.50
N ARG A 344 -9.79 -11.17 31.19
CA ARG A 344 -9.88 -12.28 32.14
C ARG A 344 -8.57 -13.05 32.22
#